data_aded4dfeea60cc760c799b3848b7c9aa
#
_entry.id   aded4dfeea60cc760c799b3848b7c9aa
#
_cell.length_a   1.000
_cell.length_b   1.000
_cell.length_c   1.000
_cell.angle_alpha   90.00
_cell.angle_beta   90.00
_cell.angle_gamma   90.00
#
_symmetry.space_group_name_H-M   'P 1'
#
loop_
_entity.id
_entity.type
_entity.pdbx_description
1 polymer ?
#
loop_
_entity_poly.entity_id
_entity_poly.type
_entity_poly.pdbx_seq_one_letter_code
_entity_poly.pdbx_strand_id
1 'polypeptide(L)'
;MLAWTLVLFAVFQVLNTPLITSAAPAGIVSHQFAWTPEKAQTILSSWEGRASLFAAFGLGLDYLFMPSYALTVALGALLAAGQRSGWLARLGTWAAYGVFTAAFFDAMENFGQAQQLLNGFVTAPVTHFVGVCAFIKFTLLLLGFLYGLVGWLTPKKR
;
A
#
# COMPACT_ATOMS: atom_id res chain seq x y z
N MET A 1 -6.57 -16.93 -3.14
CA MET A 1 -6.28 -15.54 -2.74
C MET A 1 -4.83 -15.15 -3.08
N LEU A 2 -3.80 -15.82 -2.55
CA LEU A 2 -2.39 -15.44 -2.76
C LEU A 2 -2.02 -15.28 -4.25
N ALA A 3 -2.34 -16.26 -5.10
CA ALA A 3 -2.03 -16.20 -6.54
C ALA A 3 -2.67 -14.97 -7.21
N TRP A 4 -3.91 -14.64 -6.87
CA TRP A 4 -4.60 -13.46 -7.38
C TRP A 4 -3.93 -12.16 -6.92
N THR A 5 -3.56 -12.06 -5.64
CA THR A 5 -2.82 -10.92 -5.10
C THR A 5 -1.48 -10.73 -5.81
N LEU A 6 -0.76 -11.84 -6.08
CA LEU A 6 0.51 -11.79 -6.82
C LEU A 6 0.33 -11.34 -8.28
N VAL A 7 -0.74 -11.78 -8.95
CA VAL A 7 -1.08 -11.31 -10.31
C VAL A 7 -1.34 -9.82 -10.30
N LEU A 8 -2.17 -9.31 -9.39
CA LEU A 8 -2.42 -7.88 -9.27
C LEU A 8 -1.14 -7.10 -8.96
N PHE A 9 -0.31 -7.61 -8.05
CA PHE A 9 0.99 -7.00 -7.75
C PHE A 9 1.89 -6.90 -8.99
N ALA A 10 1.95 -7.96 -9.81
CA ALA A 10 2.69 -7.94 -11.07
C ALA A 10 2.11 -6.91 -12.06
N VAL A 11 0.79 -6.78 -12.16
CA VAL A 11 0.14 -5.74 -12.97
C VAL A 11 0.56 -4.35 -12.49
N PHE A 12 0.61 -4.10 -11.17
CA PHE A 12 1.08 -2.82 -10.64
C PHE A 12 2.54 -2.51 -11.00
N GLN A 13 3.43 -3.51 -11.06
CA GLN A 13 4.81 -3.27 -11.51
C GLN A 13 4.84 -2.76 -12.96
N VAL A 14 3.99 -3.32 -13.83
CA VAL A 14 3.85 -2.87 -15.22
C VAL A 14 3.26 -1.44 -15.28
N LEU A 15 2.20 -1.17 -14.52
CA LEU A 15 1.57 0.15 -14.47
C LEU A 15 2.49 1.23 -13.89
N ASN A 16 3.38 0.87 -12.98
CA ASN A 16 4.33 1.80 -12.35
C ASN A 16 5.49 2.17 -13.29
N THR A 17 5.78 1.35 -14.31
CA THR A 17 6.94 1.60 -15.20
C THR A 17 6.92 2.99 -15.87
N PRO A 18 5.78 3.47 -16.44
CA PRO A 18 5.72 4.80 -17.04
C PRO A 18 5.80 5.95 -16.01
N LEU A 19 5.64 5.65 -14.72
CA LEU A 19 5.68 6.63 -13.63
C LEU A 19 7.10 6.84 -13.10
N ILE A 20 8.05 6.00 -13.50
CA ILE A 20 9.46 6.12 -13.08
C ILE A 20 10.10 7.23 -13.89
N THR A 21 10.42 8.33 -13.23
CA THR A 21 11.08 9.51 -13.80
C THR A 21 12.24 9.94 -12.91
N SER A 22 13.05 10.91 -13.34
CA SER A 22 14.09 11.50 -12.49
C SER A 22 13.51 12.15 -11.22
N ALA A 23 12.30 12.69 -11.28
CA ALA A 23 11.58 13.25 -10.14
C ALA A 23 10.94 12.16 -9.26
N ALA A 24 10.56 11.02 -9.85
CA ALA A 24 9.86 9.92 -9.20
C ALA A 24 10.59 8.58 -9.43
N PRO A 25 11.77 8.34 -8.85
CA PRO A 25 12.56 7.13 -9.10
C PRO A 25 11.89 5.82 -8.66
N ALA A 26 10.93 5.87 -7.73
CA ALA A 26 10.08 4.74 -7.32
C ALA A 26 8.65 4.83 -7.88
N GLY A 27 8.40 5.66 -8.92
CA GLY A 27 7.09 5.86 -9.52
C GLY A 27 6.08 6.39 -8.50
N ILE A 28 4.91 5.74 -8.40
CA ILE A 28 3.82 6.18 -7.51
C ILE A 28 4.26 6.28 -6.04
N VAL A 29 5.14 5.40 -5.57
CA VAL A 29 5.66 5.42 -4.19
C VAL A 29 6.45 6.70 -3.91
N SER A 30 7.15 7.26 -4.90
CA SER A 30 7.81 8.56 -4.75
C SER A 30 6.82 9.68 -4.45
N HIS A 31 5.62 9.64 -5.03
CA HIS A 31 4.56 10.62 -4.79
C HIS A 31 3.93 10.42 -3.41
N GLN A 32 3.70 9.18 -2.98
CA GLN A 32 3.19 8.84 -1.65
C GLN A 32 4.07 9.44 -0.52
N PHE A 33 5.38 9.42 -0.71
CA PHE A 33 6.36 9.94 0.25
C PHE A 33 7.01 11.26 -0.19
N ALA A 34 6.29 12.09 -0.92
CA ALA A 34 6.81 13.39 -1.33
C ALA A 34 7.01 14.35 -0.14
N TRP A 35 6.14 14.29 0.87
CA TRP A 35 6.11 15.05 2.12
C TRP A 35 5.96 16.57 1.95
N THR A 36 6.40 17.15 0.83
CA THR A 36 6.24 18.59 0.57
C THR A 36 5.45 18.84 -0.72
N PRO A 37 4.65 19.92 -0.78
CA PRO A 37 3.88 20.25 -1.99
C PRO A 37 4.75 20.43 -3.22
N GLU A 38 5.92 21.05 -3.07
CA GLU A 38 6.85 21.35 -4.16
C GLU A 38 7.36 20.04 -4.79
N LYS A 39 7.73 19.07 -3.95
CA LYS A 39 8.18 17.76 -4.42
C LYS A 39 7.05 16.97 -5.08
N ALA A 40 5.86 16.97 -4.47
CA ALA A 40 4.69 16.31 -5.04
C ALA A 40 4.29 16.94 -6.38
N GLN A 41 4.31 18.28 -6.49
CA GLN A 41 4.03 18.98 -7.74
C GLN A 41 5.06 18.66 -8.82
N THR A 42 6.36 18.64 -8.46
CA THR A 42 7.43 18.24 -9.40
C THR A 42 7.23 16.84 -9.93
N ILE A 43 6.81 15.91 -9.08
CA ILE A 43 6.49 14.52 -9.50
C ILE A 43 5.29 14.53 -10.45
N LEU A 44 4.18 15.16 -10.08
CA LEU A 44 3.00 15.22 -10.94
C LEU A 44 3.29 15.87 -12.30
N SER A 45 4.08 16.94 -12.31
CA SER A 45 4.50 17.60 -13.55
C SER A 45 5.41 16.71 -14.43
N SER A 46 6.08 15.72 -13.83
CA SER A 46 6.89 14.74 -14.58
C SER A 46 6.06 13.62 -15.22
N TRP A 47 4.77 13.51 -14.86
CA TRP A 47 3.83 12.52 -15.38
C TRP A 47 2.91 13.14 -16.43
N GLU A 48 3.47 13.50 -17.57
CA GLU A 48 2.71 14.08 -18.67
C GLU A 48 2.10 12.99 -19.57
N GLY A 49 0.99 13.32 -20.23
CA GLY A 49 0.35 12.50 -21.26
C GLY A 49 0.01 11.08 -20.77
N ARG A 50 0.67 10.08 -21.35
CA ARG A 50 0.41 8.66 -21.02
C ARG A 50 0.68 8.32 -19.55
N ALA A 51 1.69 8.89 -18.92
CA ALA A 51 2.04 8.58 -17.55
C ALA A 51 0.90 8.95 -16.58
N SER A 52 0.26 10.10 -16.76
CA SER A 52 -0.87 10.49 -15.91
C SER A 52 -2.06 9.53 -16.03
N LEU A 53 -2.32 8.97 -17.23
CA LEU A 53 -3.35 7.95 -17.42
C LEU A 53 -3.01 6.65 -16.68
N PHE A 54 -1.74 6.23 -16.70
CA PHE A 54 -1.28 5.06 -15.93
C PHE A 54 -1.40 5.30 -14.43
N ALA A 55 -1.09 6.51 -13.94
CA ALA A 55 -1.29 6.88 -12.53
C ALA A 55 -2.77 6.80 -12.15
N ALA A 56 -3.66 7.41 -12.93
CA ALA A 56 -5.10 7.39 -12.68
C ALA A 56 -5.67 5.96 -12.69
N PHE A 57 -5.28 5.16 -13.68
CA PHE A 57 -5.71 3.77 -13.78
C PHE A 57 -5.18 2.93 -12.61
N GLY A 58 -3.91 3.12 -12.23
CA GLY A 58 -3.30 2.47 -11.07
C GLY A 58 -4.05 2.77 -9.78
N LEU A 59 -4.32 4.06 -9.51
CA LEU A 59 -5.09 4.47 -8.32
C LEU A 59 -6.50 3.86 -8.30
N GLY A 60 -7.17 3.75 -9.45
CA GLY A 60 -8.47 3.10 -9.55
C GLY A 60 -8.40 1.58 -9.32
N LEU A 61 -7.42 0.91 -9.92
CA LEU A 61 -7.22 -0.53 -9.78
C LEU A 61 -6.83 -0.92 -8.35
N ASP A 62 -6.20 -0.01 -7.62
CA ASP A 62 -5.76 -0.26 -6.25
C ASP A 62 -6.94 -0.52 -5.29
N TYR A 63 -8.12 0.05 -5.54
CA TYR A 63 -9.34 -0.30 -4.80
C TYR A 63 -9.74 -1.78 -4.95
N LEU A 64 -9.31 -2.46 -6.02
CA LEU A 64 -9.46 -3.91 -6.16
C LEU A 64 -8.30 -4.67 -5.47
N PHE A 65 -7.10 -4.08 -5.47
CA PHE A 65 -5.94 -4.69 -4.84
C PHE A 65 -6.01 -4.68 -3.32
N MET A 66 -6.54 -3.60 -2.72
CA MET A 66 -6.70 -3.46 -1.26
C MET A 66 -7.41 -4.66 -0.60
N PRO A 67 -8.62 -5.07 -0.98
CA PRO A 67 -9.26 -6.24 -0.38
C PRO A 67 -8.47 -7.53 -0.66
N SER A 68 -7.81 -7.62 -1.80
CA SER A 68 -7.04 -8.81 -2.19
C SER A 68 -5.83 -9.03 -1.29
N TYR A 69 -5.00 -8.00 -1.09
CA TYR A 69 -3.84 -8.12 -0.20
C TYR A 69 -4.26 -8.18 1.27
N ALA A 70 -5.29 -7.42 1.66
CA ALA A 70 -5.76 -7.41 3.04
C ALA A 70 -6.22 -8.81 3.47
N LEU A 71 -7.04 -9.47 2.67
CA LEU A 71 -7.46 -10.84 2.93
C LEU A 71 -6.28 -11.81 2.93
N THR A 72 -5.36 -11.69 1.96
CA THR A 72 -4.22 -12.60 1.85
C THR A 72 -3.29 -12.50 3.07
N VAL A 73 -2.91 -11.28 3.48
CA VAL A 73 -2.00 -11.06 4.60
C VAL A 73 -2.68 -11.34 5.94
N ALA A 74 -3.95 -10.92 6.11
CA ALA A 74 -4.71 -11.20 7.33
C ALA A 74 -4.93 -12.71 7.53
N LEU A 75 -5.28 -13.45 6.49
CA LEU A 75 -5.40 -14.92 6.56
C LEU A 75 -4.05 -15.57 6.91
N GLY A 76 -2.95 -15.10 6.32
CA GLY A 76 -1.61 -15.55 6.68
C GLY A 76 -1.29 -15.34 8.15
N ALA A 77 -1.60 -14.16 8.69
CA ALA A 77 -1.42 -13.82 10.10
C ALA A 77 -2.31 -14.68 11.02
N LEU A 78 -3.57 -14.90 10.67
CA LEU A 78 -4.51 -15.73 11.45
C LEU A 78 -4.12 -17.22 11.44
N LEU A 79 -3.68 -17.75 10.31
CA LEU A 79 -3.18 -19.12 10.21
C LEU A 79 -1.92 -19.31 11.07
N ALA A 80 -1.01 -18.34 11.08
CA ALA A 80 0.14 -18.33 11.97
C ALA A 80 -0.28 -18.23 13.45
N ALA A 81 -1.25 -17.38 13.78
CA ALA A 81 -1.81 -17.23 15.13
C ALA A 81 -2.44 -18.52 15.65
N GLY A 82 -3.17 -19.25 14.81
CA GLY A 82 -3.77 -20.54 15.16
C GLY A 82 -2.77 -21.65 15.52
N GLN A 83 -1.48 -21.45 15.21
CA GLN A 83 -0.39 -22.35 15.59
C GLN A 83 0.32 -21.93 16.90
N ARG A 84 -0.14 -20.88 17.54
CA ARG A 84 0.45 -20.26 18.74
C ARG A 84 -0.54 -20.28 19.90
N SER A 85 -0.06 -19.96 21.07
CA SER A 85 -0.87 -19.81 22.28
C SER A 85 -0.52 -18.53 23.02
N GLY A 86 -1.40 -18.13 23.93
CA GLY A 86 -1.19 -16.98 24.80
C GLY A 86 -1.11 -15.66 24.03
N TRP A 87 -0.16 -14.81 24.40
CA TRP A 87 -0.02 -13.46 23.85
C TRP A 87 0.38 -13.45 22.35
N LEU A 88 1.14 -14.45 21.90
CA LEU A 88 1.54 -14.56 20.48
C LEU A 88 0.33 -14.79 19.59
N ALA A 89 -0.63 -15.64 19.97
CA ALA A 89 -1.86 -15.83 19.21
C ALA A 89 -2.68 -14.53 19.13
N ARG A 90 -2.78 -13.79 20.26
CA ARG A 90 -3.46 -12.48 20.29
C ARG A 90 -2.79 -11.46 19.38
N LEU A 91 -1.45 -11.42 19.37
CA LEU A 91 -0.68 -10.52 18.51
C LEU A 91 -1.01 -10.77 17.02
N GLY A 92 -1.15 -12.04 16.59
CA GLY A 92 -1.53 -12.36 15.22
C GLY A 92 -2.96 -11.91 14.87
N THR A 93 -3.88 -11.99 15.82
CA THR A 93 -5.23 -11.45 15.64
C THR A 93 -5.18 -9.92 15.48
N TRP A 94 -4.42 -9.22 16.31
CA TRP A 94 -4.23 -7.77 16.17
C TRP A 94 -3.52 -7.41 14.87
N ALA A 95 -2.53 -8.20 14.42
CA ALA A 95 -1.88 -8.02 13.15
C ALA A 95 -2.87 -8.13 11.97
N ALA A 96 -3.78 -9.12 12.02
CA ALA A 96 -4.84 -9.26 11.01
C ALA A 96 -5.78 -8.06 10.97
N TYR A 97 -6.23 -7.53 12.12
CA TYR A 97 -7.01 -6.29 12.18
C TYR A 97 -6.22 -5.09 11.65
N GLY A 98 -4.93 -5.00 12.02
CA GLY A 98 -4.03 -3.96 11.52
C GLY A 98 -3.93 -3.92 9.99
N VAL A 99 -3.96 -5.09 9.33
CA VAL A 99 -3.95 -5.18 7.87
C VAL A 99 -5.22 -4.59 7.24
N PHE A 100 -6.40 -4.81 7.82
CA PHE A 100 -7.63 -4.15 7.35
C PHE A 100 -7.60 -2.65 7.60
N THR A 101 -7.04 -2.22 8.73
CA THR A 101 -6.79 -0.80 9.01
C THR A 101 -5.83 -0.20 7.97
N ALA A 102 -4.79 -0.94 7.56
CA ALA A 102 -3.89 -0.52 6.49
C ALA A 102 -4.63 -0.29 5.17
N ALA A 103 -5.55 -1.20 4.79
CA ALA A 103 -6.36 -1.03 3.58
C ALA A 103 -7.27 0.21 3.65
N PHE A 104 -7.78 0.56 4.83
CA PHE A 104 -8.52 1.81 5.01
C PHE A 104 -7.63 3.04 4.78
N PHE A 105 -6.43 3.08 5.36
CA PHE A 105 -5.49 4.18 5.12
C PHE A 105 -5.01 4.26 3.67
N ASP A 106 -4.89 3.11 3.00
CA ASP A 106 -4.60 3.03 1.57
C ASP A 106 -5.70 3.69 0.73
N ALA A 107 -6.97 3.40 1.02
CA ALA A 107 -8.10 4.02 0.35
C ALA A 107 -8.12 5.56 0.53
N MET A 108 -7.82 6.03 1.75
CA MET A 108 -7.74 7.46 2.04
C MET A 108 -6.56 8.14 1.33
N GLU A 109 -5.42 7.47 1.30
CA GLU A 109 -4.23 7.91 0.57
C GLU A 109 -4.53 8.04 -0.94
N ASN A 110 -5.09 6.99 -1.56
CA ASN A 110 -5.44 6.98 -2.98
C ASN A 110 -6.44 8.09 -3.33
N PHE A 111 -7.39 8.36 -2.46
CA PHE A 111 -8.31 9.47 -2.62
C PHE A 111 -7.57 10.82 -2.68
N GLY A 112 -6.62 11.04 -1.75
CA GLY A 112 -5.80 12.25 -1.74
C GLY A 112 -4.93 12.38 -3.00
N GLN A 113 -4.29 11.30 -3.43
CA GLN A 113 -3.49 11.28 -4.66
C GLN A 113 -4.35 11.53 -5.91
N ALA A 114 -5.54 10.90 -5.99
CA ALA A 114 -6.46 11.11 -7.09
C ALA A 114 -6.92 12.58 -7.19
N GLN A 115 -7.19 13.23 -6.06
CA GLN A 115 -7.52 14.65 -6.04
C GLN A 115 -6.37 15.51 -6.59
N GLN A 116 -5.14 15.25 -6.16
CA GLN A 116 -3.97 15.99 -6.66
C GLN A 116 -3.78 15.79 -8.17
N LEU A 117 -3.92 14.55 -8.64
CA LEU A 117 -3.77 14.21 -10.05
C LEU A 117 -4.86 14.87 -10.92
N LEU A 118 -6.12 14.83 -10.48
CA LEU A 118 -7.25 15.38 -11.23
C LEU A 118 -7.25 16.91 -11.25
N ASN A 119 -6.85 17.54 -10.15
CA ASN A 119 -6.78 18.99 -10.07
C ASN A 119 -5.54 19.58 -10.77
N GLY A 120 -4.50 18.78 -10.99
CA GLY A 120 -3.23 19.25 -11.57
C GLY A 120 -2.41 20.14 -10.65
N PHE A 121 -2.83 20.33 -9.40
CA PHE A 121 -2.11 21.12 -8.39
C PHE A 121 -2.13 20.41 -7.03
N VAL A 122 -1.16 20.77 -6.19
CA VAL A 122 -0.90 20.13 -4.90
C VAL A 122 -1.01 21.15 -3.77
N THR A 123 -1.57 20.72 -2.64
CA THR A 123 -1.63 21.53 -1.43
C THR A 123 -0.92 20.83 -0.27
N ALA A 124 -0.34 21.62 0.66
CA ALA A 124 0.38 21.07 1.80
C ALA A 124 -0.47 20.13 2.67
N PRO A 125 -1.73 20.46 3.03
CA PRO A 125 -2.56 19.56 3.84
C PRO A 125 -2.77 18.21 3.19
N VAL A 126 -3.07 18.16 1.88
CA VAL A 126 -3.32 16.91 1.15
C VAL A 126 -2.02 16.10 1.02
N THR A 127 -0.89 16.74 0.73
CA THR A 127 0.41 16.07 0.63
C THR A 127 0.83 15.43 1.94
N HIS A 128 0.73 16.13 3.05
CA HIS A 128 1.02 15.57 4.37
C HIS A 128 0.07 14.43 4.73
N PHE A 129 -1.23 14.59 4.43
CA PHE A 129 -2.24 13.56 4.66
C PHE A 129 -1.90 12.27 3.88
N VAL A 130 -1.58 12.37 2.59
CA VAL A 130 -1.15 11.24 1.75
C VAL A 130 0.08 10.55 2.36
N GLY A 131 1.11 11.32 2.73
CA GLY A 131 2.33 10.77 3.33
C GLY A 131 2.09 10.04 4.65
N VAL A 132 1.24 10.61 5.53
CA VAL A 132 0.88 9.98 6.81
C VAL A 132 0.09 8.69 6.58
N CYS A 133 -0.90 8.70 5.67
CA CYS A 133 -1.66 7.50 5.33
C CYS A 133 -0.75 6.41 4.75
N ALA A 134 0.16 6.76 3.83
CA ALA A 134 1.14 5.84 3.27
C ALA A 134 2.04 5.23 4.36
N PHE A 135 2.55 6.05 5.27
CA PHE A 135 3.40 5.58 6.37
C PHE A 135 2.68 4.58 7.27
N ILE A 136 1.44 4.89 7.68
CA ILE A 136 0.63 4.00 8.52
C ILE A 136 0.33 2.69 7.78
N LYS A 137 -0.12 2.78 6.53
CA LYS A 137 -0.42 1.64 5.67
C LYS A 137 0.76 0.67 5.59
N PHE A 138 1.92 1.15 5.14
CA PHE A 138 3.10 0.31 4.96
C PHE A 138 3.60 -0.29 6.28
N THR A 139 3.54 0.46 7.37
CA THR A 139 3.91 -0.04 8.71
C THR A 139 3.01 -1.21 9.11
N LEU A 140 1.69 -1.06 9.03
CA LEU A 140 0.75 -2.09 9.42
C LEU A 140 0.83 -3.33 8.51
N LEU A 141 1.00 -3.14 7.20
CA LEU A 141 1.19 -4.23 6.25
C LEU A 141 2.46 -5.01 6.53
N LEU A 142 3.58 -4.31 6.79
CA LEU A 142 4.85 -4.94 7.12
C LEU A 142 4.74 -5.77 8.39
N LEU A 143 4.13 -5.24 9.45
CA LEU A 143 3.93 -5.96 10.71
C LEU A 143 3.06 -7.21 10.51
N GLY A 144 1.95 -7.11 9.77
CA GLY A 144 1.08 -8.24 9.45
C GLY A 144 1.80 -9.31 8.62
N PHE A 145 2.54 -8.89 7.60
CA PHE A 145 3.32 -9.78 6.75
C PHE A 145 4.44 -10.49 7.53
N LEU A 146 5.22 -9.76 8.31
CA LEU A 146 6.29 -10.33 9.12
C LEU A 146 5.76 -11.32 10.15
N TYR A 147 4.64 -11.00 10.80
CA TYR A 147 4.02 -11.94 11.74
C TYR A 147 3.62 -13.24 11.03
N GLY A 148 2.96 -13.17 9.89
CA GLY A 148 2.56 -14.33 9.09
C GLY A 148 3.77 -15.15 8.63
N LEU A 149 4.80 -14.49 8.10
CA LEU A 149 6.02 -15.12 7.61
C LEU A 149 6.80 -15.85 8.73
N VAL A 150 7.06 -15.15 9.84
CA VAL A 150 7.75 -15.75 11.00
C VAL A 150 6.93 -16.90 11.57
N GLY A 151 5.62 -16.75 11.65
CA GLY A 151 4.72 -17.81 12.11
C GLY A 151 4.79 -19.06 11.24
N TRP A 152 4.94 -18.89 9.93
CA TRP A 152 5.05 -20.00 8.98
C TRP A 152 6.42 -20.70 9.02
N LEU A 153 7.51 -19.93 9.23
CA LEU A 153 8.89 -20.44 9.27
C LEU A 153 9.26 -21.12 10.60
N THR A 154 8.52 -20.85 11.67
CA THR A 154 8.83 -21.41 12.99
C THR A 154 7.99 -22.65 13.28
N PRO A 155 8.61 -23.73 13.81
CA PRO A 155 7.92 -25.00 14.03
C PRO A 155 6.74 -24.85 15.00
N LYS A 156 5.67 -25.66 14.76
CA LYS A 156 4.53 -25.78 15.66
C LYS A 156 5.03 -26.24 17.04
N LYS A 157 4.66 -25.52 18.11
CA LYS A 157 4.71 -26.13 19.44
C LYS A 157 3.65 -27.24 19.47
N ARG A 158 4.13 -28.49 19.55
CA ARG A 158 3.30 -29.65 19.89
C ARG A 158 2.80 -29.55 21.31
#